data_84a94f459a0621b680ca4e64474a8ad9
#
_entry.id   84a94f459a0621b680ca4e64474a8ad9
#
_cell.length_a   1.000
_cell.length_b   1.000
_cell.length_c   1.000
_cell.angle_alpha   90.00
_cell.angle_beta   90.00
_cell.angle_gamma   90.00
#
_symmetry.space_group_name_H-M   'P 1'
#
loop_
_entity.id
_entity.type
_entity.pdbx_description
1 polymer ?
#
loop_
_entity_poly.entity_id
_entity_poly.type
_entity_poly.pdbx_seq_one_letter_code
_entity_poly.pdbx_strand_id
1 'polypeptide(L)'
;MKISYSPAQSVDIERIYTFCKDLIAAYETDSIDMEKVLPWCRRKIESSLSEYHRILKDGETAGYIHICPPEGNTVELDDFYLHEPFRGQGIGSAVLRGLCADADAKGQNLLLYCFRKNEGALRLYERFGFAVIDTAGGSRFIMERTAK
;
A
#
# COMPACT_ATOMS: atom_id res chain seq x y z
N MET A 1 6.71 -16.81 12.27
CA MET A 1 6.87 -15.89 11.11
C MET A 1 7.46 -14.58 11.59
N LYS A 2 8.61 -14.24 11.09
CA LYS A 2 9.26 -12.97 11.43
C LYS A 2 9.09 -11.97 10.29
N ILE A 3 8.44 -10.84 10.56
CA ILE A 3 8.29 -9.74 9.61
C ILE A 3 9.30 -8.64 9.97
N SER A 4 10.05 -8.22 8.97
CA SER A 4 11.01 -7.13 9.10
C SER A 4 11.00 -6.28 7.83
N TYR A 5 11.77 -5.20 7.82
CA TYR A 5 11.77 -4.24 6.71
C TYR A 5 13.19 -3.84 6.38
N SER A 6 13.43 -3.55 5.11
CA SER A 6 14.67 -2.93 4.66
C SER A 6 14.35 -1.89 3.59
N PRO A 7 15.17 -0.84 3.46
CA PRO A 7 14.94 0.18 2.44
C PRO A 7 14.96 -0.43 1.03
N ALA A 8 14.00 -0.02 0.20
CA ALA A 8 14.02 -0.39 -1.20
C ALA A 8 15.21 0.27 -1.91
N GLN A 9 15.71 -0.39 -2.95
CA GLN A 9 16.85 0.08 -3.73
C GLN A 9 16.47 0.19 -5.20
N SER A 10 17.32 0.78 -6.01
CA SER A 10 17.03 0.98 -7.43
C SER A 10 16.68 -0.33 -8.16
N VAL A 11 17.26 -1.45 -7.74
CA VAL A 11 16.97 -2.77 -8.30
C VAL A 11 15.52 -3.19 -8.07
N ASP A 12 14.84 -2.61 -7.09
CA ASP A 12 13.45 -2.94 -6.76
C ASP A 12 12.42 -2.18 -7.62
N ILE A 13 12.83 -1.14 -8.33
CA ILE A 13 11.91 -0.27 -9.08
C ILE A 13 11.07 -1.06 -10.08
N GLU A 14 11.68 -1.94 -10.85
CA GLU A 14 10.94 -2.73 -11.86
C GLU A 14 9.87 -3.62 -11.22
N ARG A 15 10.18 -4.23 -10.09
CA ARG A 15 9.22 -5.11 -9.40
C ARG A 15 8.05 -4.30 -8.82
N ILE A 16 8.35 -3.16 -8.19
CA ILE A 16 7.31 -2.27 -7.66
C ILE A 16 6.42 -1.76 -8.79
N TYR A 17 7.02 -1.36 -9.90
CA TYR A 17 6.30 -0.89 -11.08
C TYR A 17 5.39 -1.99 -11.66
N THR A 18 5.87 -3.23 -11.73
CA THR A 18 5.08 -4.36 -12.22
C THR A 18 3.87 -4.61 -11.32
N PHE A 19 4.03 -4.55 -10.00
CA PHE A 19 2.90 -4.68 -9.07
C PHE A 19 1.86 -3.57 -9.30
N CYS A 20 2.32 -2.32 -9.45
CA CYS A 20 1.44 -1.19 -9.71
C CYS A 20 0.65 -1.38 -11.01
N LYS A 21 1.33 -1.75 -12.07
CA LYS A 21 0.74 -2.01 -13.38
C LYS A 21 -0.31 -3.12 -13.33
N ASP A 22 0.01 -4.23 -12.67
CA ASP A 22 -0.88 -5.38 -12.57
C ASP A 22 -2.13 -5.03 -11.75
N LEU A 23 -1.96 -4.27 -10.69
CA LEU A 23 -3.07 -3.84 -9.83
C LEU A 23 -4.04 -2.91 -10.59
N ILE A 24 -3.50 -1.96 -11.33
CA ILE A 24 -4.31 -1.07 -12.16
C ILE A 24 -5.06 -1.88 -13.22
N ALA A 25 -4.39 -2.79 -13.91
CA ALA A 25 -5.01 -3.63 -14.93
C ALA A 25 -6.13 -4.50 -14.36
N ALA A 26 -5.98 -4.97 -13.12
CA ALA A 26 -6.96 -5.86 -12.50
C ALA A 26 -8.20 -5.11 -12.00
N TYR A 27 -8.04 -3.90 -11.46
CA TYR A 27 -9.09 -3.26 -10.67
C TYR A 27 -9.56 -1.90 -11.18
N GLU A 28 -8.86 -1.27 -12.12
CA GLU A 28 -9.33 -0.02 -12.69
C GLU A 28 -10.57 -0.27 -13.53
N THR A 29 -11.65 0.44 -13.24
CA THR A 29 -12.94 0.26 -13.91
C THR A 29 -13.24 1.34 -14.93
N ASP A 30 -12.60 2.49 -14.80
CA ASP A 30 -12.80 3.61 -15.70
C ASP A 30 -11.82 3.51 -16.86
N SER A 31 -12.20 4.09 -18.00
CA SER A 31 -11.27 4.19 -19.12
C SER A 31 -10.17 5.18 -18.75
N ILE A 32 -8.95 4.69 -18.62
CA ILE A 32 -7.78 5.52 -18.33
C ILE A 32 -6.76 5.38 -19.45
N ASP A 33 -5.98 6.42 -19.64
CA ASP A 33 -4.90 6.42 -20.61
C ASP A 33 -3.65 5.79 -19.98
N MET A 34 -3.47 4.50 -20.23
CA MET A 34 -2.33 3.74 -19.69
C MET A 34 -0.99 4.31 -20.16
N GLU A 35 -0.94 4.90 -21.34
CA GLU A 35 0.29 5.51 -21.86
C GLU A 35 0.74 6.72 -21.03
N LYS A 36 -0.19 7.37 -20.35
CA LYS A 36 0.11 8.50 -19.44
C LYS A 36 0.27 8.06 -18.01
N VAL A 37 -0.58 7.13 -17.55
CA VAL A 37 -0.61 6.69 -16.15
C VAL A 37 0.64 5.88 -15.79
N LEU A 38 1.07 4.95 -16.65
CA LEU A 38 2.20 4.08 -16.34
C LEU A 38 3.53 4.85 -16.23
N PRO A 39 3.88 5.78 -17.14
CA PRO A 39 5.06 6.60 -16.94
C PRO A 39 4.98 7.46 -15.67
N TRP A 40 3.80 7.95 -15.30
CA TRP A 40 3.61 8.68 -14.05
C TRP A 40 3.88 7.80 -12.84
N CYS A 41 3.37 6.57 -12.83
CA CYS A 41 3.64 5.61 -11.76
C CYS A 41 5.14 5.35 -11.60
N ARG A 42 5.84 5.15 -12.72
CA ARG A 42 7.28 4.93 -12.68
C ARG A 42 8.02 6.13 -12.10
N ARG A 43 7.68 7.33 -12.52
CA ARG A 43 8.29 8.56 -12.00
C ARG A 43 8.04 8.73 -10.51
N LYS A 44 6.83 8.41 -10.04
CA LYS A 44 6.50 8.44 -8.61
C LYS A 44 7.41 7.47 -7.83
N ILE A 45 7.55 6.23 -8.30
CA ILE A 45 8.38 5.23 -7.65
C ILE A 45 9.83 5.71 -7.60
N GLU A 46 10.37 6.18 -8.70
CA GLU A 46 11.75 6.66 -8.78
C GLU A 46 12.00 7.85 -7.85
N SER A 47 11.09 8.82 -7.84
CA SER A 47 11.24 10.05 -7.05
C SER A 47 10.99 9.83 -5.56
N SER A 48 10.21 8.81 -5.18
CA SER A 48 9.85 8.51 -3.79
C SER A 48 10.53 7.23 -3.28
N LEU A 49 11.54 6.74 -3.96
CA LEU A 49 12.14 5.43 -3.65
C LEU A 49 12.62 5.33 -2.20
N SER A 50 13.12 6.42 -1.63
CA SER A 50 13.57 6.45 -0.24
C SER A 50 12.46 6.21 0.78
N GLU A 51 11.20 6.33 0.37
CA GLU A 51 10.01 6.10 1.21
C GLU A 51 9.46 4.68 1.07
N TYR A 52 10.01 3.89 0.14
CA TYR A 52 9.60 2.51 -0.06
C TYR A 52 10.47 1.56 0.76
N HIS A 53 9.83 0.54 1.32
CA HIS A 53 10.52 -0.51 2.06
C HIS A 53 10.15 -1.88 1.51
N ARG A 54 11.12 -2.78 1.51
CA ARG A 54 10.87 -4.21 1.32
C ARG A 54 10.19 -4.74 2.56
N ILE A 55 9.17 -5.55 2.38
CA ILE A 55 8.56 -6.33 3.46
C ILE A 55 9.27 -7.69 3.42
N LEU A 56 9.93 -8.05 4.51
CA LEU A 56 10.69 -9.31 4.59
C LEU A 56 9.94 -10.29 5.49
N LYS A 57 9.74 -11.50 4.98
CA LYS A 57 9.25 -12.63 5.77
C LYS A 57 10.41 -13.60 5.96
N ASP A 58 10.85 -13.76 7.19
CA ASP A 58 11.99 -14.65 7.52
C ASP A 58 13.20 -14.38 6.62
N GLY A 59 13.46 -13.10 6.32
CA GLY A 59 14.58 -12.66 5.51
C GLY A 59 14.34 -12.62 4.00
N GLU A 60 13.23 -13.15 3.50
CA GLU A 60 12.90 -13.12 2.07
C GLU A 60 11.99 -11.94 1.75
N THR A 61 12.22 -11.29 0.60
CA THR A 61 11.36 -10.20 0.14
C THR A 61 10.00 -10.74 -0.25
N ALA A 62 8.99 -10.40 0.55
CA ALA A 62 7.61 -10.83 0.33
C ALA A 62 6.80 -9.77 -0.43
N GLY A 63 7.22 -8.52 -0.37
CA GLY A 63 6.51 -7.43 -1.01
C GLY A 63 7.12 -6.08 -0.69
N TYR A 64 6.33 -5.03 -0.89
CA TYR A 64 6.78 -3.64 -0.72
C TYR A 64 5.69 -2.80 -0.09
N ILE A 65 6.11 -1.76 0.62
CA ILE A 65 5.20 -0.77 1.19
C ILE A 65 5.77 0.63 1.00
N HIS A 66 4.91 1.57 0.63
CA HIS A 66 5.23 2.98 0.54
C HIS A 66 4.46 3.73 1.63
N ILE A 67 5.20 4.26 2.58
CA ILE A 67 4.65 5.07 3.67
C ILE A 67 5.08 6.50 3.40
N CYS A 68 4.11 7.37 3.11
CA CYS A 68 4.39 8.77 2.83
C CYS A 68 4.76 9.52 4.10
N PRO A 69 5.56 10.61 3.99
CA PRO A 69 5.80 11.48 5.14
C PRO A 69 4.49 12.01 5.72
N PRO A 70 4.38 12.16 7.04
CA PRO A 70 3.15 12.65 7.67
C PRO A 70 2.77 14.05 7.18
N GLU A 71 1.45 14.25 7.00
CA GLU A 71 0.86 15.58 6.82
C GLU A 71 0.00 15.84 8.06
N GLY A 72 0.46 16.73 8.93
CA GLY A 72 -0.19 16.92 10.25
C GLY A 72 -0.16 15.61 11.04
N ASN A 73 -1.33 15.11 11.41
CA ASN A 73 -1.48 13.86 12.16
C ASN A 73 -1.84 12.67 11.26
N THR A 74 -1.76 12.83 9.95
CA THR A 74 -2.18 11.77 9.01
C THR A 74 -0.99 11.23 8.24
N VAL A 75 -0.89 9.91 8.16
CA VAL A 75 0.11 9.20 7.38
C VAL A 75 -0.59 8.40 6.28
N GLU A 76 -0.19 8.62 5.04
CA GLU A 76 -0.74 7.88 3.91
C GLU A 76 0.08 6.63 3.64
N LEU A 77 -0.62 5.49 3.46
CA LEU A 77 -0.07 4.26 2.93
C LEU A 77 -0.39 4.24 1.44
N ASP A 78 0.59 4.61 0.60
CA ASP A 78 0.35 4.79 -0.83
C ASP A 78 0.29 3.46 -1.57
N ASP A 79 1.34 2.67 -1.45
CA ASP A 79 1.42 1.35 -2.07
C ASP A 79 1.65 0.29 -0.98
N PHE A 80 0.98 -0.85 -1.13
CA PHE A 80 1.17 -2.00 -0.25
C PHE A 80 0.91 -3.26 -1.08
N TYR A 81 1.98 -3.95 -1.44
CA TYR A 81 1.92 -5.10 -2.33
C TYR A 81 2.61 -6.31 -1.72
N LEU A 82 1.98 -7.48 -1.86
CA LEU A 82 2.62 -8.76 -1.56
C LEU A 82 2.78 -9.56 -2.84
N HIS A 83 3.95 -10.14 -3.02
CA HIS A 83 4.23 -11.06 -4.11
C HIS A 83 3.34 -12.30 -3.97
N GLU A 84 2.80 -12.79 -5.09
CA GLU A 84 1.77 -13.83 -5.09
C GLU A 84 2.08 -15.05 -4.22
N PRO A 85 3.29 -15.65 -4.26
CA PRO A 85 3.59 -16.81 -3.41
C PRO A 85 3.51 -16.54 -1.91
N PHE A 86 3.51 -15.27 -1.50
CA PHE A 86 3.46 -14.88 -0.08
C PHE A 86 2.06 -14.47 0.38
N ARG A 87 1.08 -14.48 -0.52
CA ARG A 87 -0.31 -14.12 -0.17
C ARG A 87 -0.99 -15.25 0.58
N GLY A 88 -1.99 -14.88 1.40
CA GLY A 88 -2.77 -15.86 2.15
C GLY A 88 -2.05 -16.49 3.33
N GLN A 89 -0.97 -15.87 3.82
CA GLN A 89 -0.15 -16.39 4.93
C GLN A 89 -0.19 -15.52 6.17
N GLY A 90 -1.04 -14.48 6.19
CA GLY A 90 -1.14 -13.57 7.32
C GLY A 90 -0.09 -12.46 7.35
N ILE A 91 0.71 -12.30 6.30
CA ILE A 91 1.75 -11.26 6.24
C ILE A 91 1.11 -9.87 6.23
N GLY A 92 0.08 -9.66 5.40
CA GLY A 92 -0.63 -8.39 5.33
C GLY A 92 -1.21 -7.97 6.68
N SER A 93 -1.81 -8.92 7.40
CA SER A 93 -2.33 -8.66 8.73
C SER A 93 -1.23 -8.31 9.73
N ALA A 94 -0.09 -8.99 9.66
CA ALA A 94 1.05 -8.71 10.54
C ALA A 94 1.61 -7.30 10.28
N VAL A 95 1.73 -6.90 9.01
CA VAL A 95 2.18 -5.56 8.63
C VAL A 95 1.21 -4.50 9.15
N LEU A 96 -0.08 -4.67 8.89
CA LEU A 96 -1.09 -3.70 9.34
C LEU A 96 -1.16 -3.59 10.86
N ARG A 97 -1.02 -4.71 11.57
CA ARG A 97 -1.02 -4.68 13.04
C ARG A 97 0.11 -3.82 13.56
N GLY A 98 1.30 -3.93 13.00
CA GLY A 98 2.45 -3.12 13.37
C GLY A 98 2.25 -1.64 13.05
N LEU A 99 1.74 -1.34 11.86
CA LEU A 99 1.48 0.04 11.44
C LEU A 99 0.42 0.71 12.31
N CYS A 100 -0.64 -0.01 12.64
CA CYS A 100 -1.70 0.51 13.50
C CYS A 100 -1.19 0.78 14.92
N ALA A 101 -0.38 -0.12 15.47
CA ALA A 101 0.19 0.06 16.79
C ALA A 101 1.12 1.29 16.82
N ASP A 102 1.96 1.46 15.81
CA ASP A 102 2.83 2.63 15.68
C ASP A 102 2.02 3.92 15.55
N ALA A 103 1.00 3.92 14.72
CA ALA A 103 0.14 5.08 14.53
C ALA A 103 -0.56 5.48 15.83
N ASP A 104 -1.08 4.49 16.57
CA ASP A 104 -1.72 4.76 17.86
C ASP A 104 -0.74 5.36 18.87
N ALA A 105 0.47 4.83 18.94
CA ALA A 105 1.50 5.34 19.84
C ALA A 105 1.89 6.79 19.52
N LYS A 106 1.79 7.20 18.26
CA LYS A 106 2.15 8.55 17.80
C LYS A 106 0.93 9.48 17.68
N GLY A 107 -0.27 9.00 17.94
CA GLY A 107 -1.50 9.77 17.76
C GLY A 107 -1.78 10.10 16.30
N GLN A 108 -1.42 9.22 15.38
CA GLN A 108 -1.56 9.45 13.94
C GLN A 108 -2.72 8.68 13.35
N ASN A 109 -3.43 9.30 12.42
CA ASN A 109 -4.42 8.65 11.59
C ASN A 109 -3.71 8.03 10.37
N LEU A 110 -4.24 6.94 9.86
CA LEU A 110 -3.75 6.30 8.65
C LEU A 110 -4.77 6.49 7.52
N LEU A 111 -4.29 6.81 6.34
CA LEU A 111 -5.12 7.04 5.15
C LEU A 111 -4.60 6.19 4.01
N LEU A 112 -5.52 5.61 3.23
CA LEU A 112 -5.13 4.86 2.03
C LEU A 112 -6.22 4.94 0.97
N TYR A 113 -5.83 4.60 -0.25
CA TYR A 113 -6.74 4.45 -1.39
C TYR A 113 -6.82 2.98 -1.73
N CYS A 114 -8.02 2.47 -1.94
CA CYS A 114 -8.24 1.07 -2.27
C CYS A 114 -9.20 0.95 -3.43
N PHE A 115 -8.87 0.13 -4.42
CA PHE A 115 -9.77 -0.10 -5.54
C PHE A 115 -11.07 -0.75 -5.05
N ARG A 116 -12.20 -0.22 -5.53
CA ARG A 116 -13.53 -0.69 -5.11
C ARG A 116 -13.74 -2.17 -5.39
N LYS A 117 -13.17 -2.68 -6.47
CA LYS A 117 -13.29 -4.09 -6.86
C LYS A 117 -12.34 -5.02 -6.11
N ASN A 118 -11.39 -4.47 -5.38
CA ASN A 118 -10.47 -5.28 -4.58
C ASN A 118 -11.08 -5.60 -3.23
N GLU A 119 -12.09 -6.48 -3.23
CA GLU A 119 -12.88 -6.80 -2.05
C GLU A 119 -12.05 -7.44 -0.93
N GLY A 120 -11.06 -8.23 -1.28
CA GLY A 120 -10.17 -8.84 -0.29
C GLY A 120 -9.39 -7.79 0.50
N ALA A 121 -8.85 -6.78 -0.19
CA ALA A 121 -8.14 -5.68 0.46
C ALA A 121 -9.10 -4.83 1.30
N LEU A 122 -10.29 -4.53 0.79
CA LEU A 122 -11.30 -3.77 1.54
C LEU A 122 -11.61 -4.46 2.88
N ARG A 123 -11.89 -5.75 2.85
CA ARG A 123 -12.18 -6.52 4.06
C ARG A 123 -10.99 -6.52 5.03
N LEU A 124 -9.78 -6.65 4.51
CA LEU A 124 -8.57 -6.61 5.33
C LEU A 124 -8.45 -5.27 6.06
N TYR A 125 -8.58 -4.16 5.33
CA TYR A 125 -8.48 -2.83 5.93
C TYR A 125 -9.59 -2.56 6.95
N GLU A 126 -10.83 -2.96 6.63
CA GLU A 126 -11.95 -2.81 7.56
C GLU A 126 -11.72 -3.55 8.89
N ARG A 127 -11.11 -4.74 8.84
CA ARG A 127 -10.78 -5.50 10.06
C ARG A 127 -9.80 -4.74 10.97
N PHE A 128 -8.98 -3.86 10.40
CA PHE A 128 -8.01 -3.06 11.17
C PHE A 128 -8.53 -1.66 11.52
N GLY A 129 -9.83 -1.42 11.32
CA GLY A 129 -10.45 -0.18 11.76
C GLY A 129 -10.51 0.92 10.72
N PHE A 130 -10.13 0.64 9.46
CA PHE A 130 -10.30 1.59 8.37
C PHE A 130 -11.75 1.66 7.94
N ALA A 131 -12.22 2.87 7.64
CA ALA A 131 -13.56 3.10 7.10
C ALA A 131 -13.49 3.96 5.85
N VAL A 132 -14.39 3.73 4.92
CA VAL A 132 -14.51 4.55 3.72
C VAL A 132 -15.00 5.93 4.11
N ILE A 133 -14.25 6.97 3.74
CA ILE A 133 -14.62 8.37 4.00
C ILE A 133 -14.97 9.13 2.74
N ASP A 134 -14.52 8.66 1.57
CA ASP A 134 -14.78 9.31 0.30
C ASP A 134 -14.45 8.36 -0.86
N THR A 135 -14.65 8.84 -2.07
CA THR A 135 -14.25 8.15 -3.29
C THR A 135 -13.23 8.98 -4.07
N ALA A 136 -12.39 8.33 -4.86
CA ALA A 136 -11.43 8.98 -5.74
C ALA A 136 -11.66 8.44 -7.15
N GLY A 137 -12.14 9.31 -8.05
CA GLY A 137 -12.60 8.87 -9.37
C GLY A 137 -13.74 7.87 -9.23
N GLY A 138 -13.95 7.03 -10.24
CA GLY A 138 -15.00 6.01 -10.20
C GLY A 138 -14.53 4.66 -9.64
N SER A 139 -13.24 4.47 -9.44
CA SER A 139 -12.66 3.16 -9.21
C SER A 139 -12.08 2.92 -7.82
N ARG A 140 -11.91 3.97 -7.00
CA ARG A 140 -11.25 3.83 -5.70
C ARG A 140 -12.06 4.43 -4.56
N PHE A 141 -11.91 3.81 -3.38
CA PHE A 141 -12.34 4.40 -2.11
C PHE A 141 -11.14 5.04 -1.41
N ILE A 142 -11.42 6.13 -0.70
CA ILE A 142 -10.47 6.69 0.27
C ILE A 142 -10.89 6.15 1.64
N MET A 143 -9.95 5.53 2.34
CA MET A 143 -10.21 4.93 3.64
C MET A 143 -9.32 5.55 4.70
N GLU A 144 -9.87 5.74 5.90
CA GLU A 144 -9.13 6.32 7.01
C GLU A 144 -9.33 5.50 8.28
N ARG A 145 -8.24 5.38 9.04
CA ARG A 145 -8.27 4.83 10.39
C ARG A 145 -7.83 5.92 11.36
N THR A 146 -8.71 6.24 12.28
CA THR A 146 -8.41 7.24 13.31
C THR A 146 -7.57 6.61 14.41
N ALA A 147 -6.60 7.37 14.93
CA ALA A 147 -5.78 6.94 16.08
C ALA A 147 -6.66 6.62 17.28
N LYS A 148 -6.27 5.61 18.02
CA LYS A 148 -6.98 5.15 19.23
C LYS A 148 -6.25 5.52 20.51
#